data_a8ef8276ba879de658c17804f2c474a0
#
_entry.id   a8ef8276ba879de658c17804f2c474a0
#
_cell.length_a   1.000
_cell.length_b   1.000
_cell.length_c   1.000
_cell.angle_alpha   90.00
_cell.angle_beta   90.00
_cell.angle_gamma   90.00
#
_symmetry.space_group_name_H-M   'P 1'
#
loop_
_entity.id
_entity.type
_entity.pdbx_description
1 polymer ?
#
loop_
_entity_poly.entity_id
_entity_poly.type
_entity_poly.pdbx_seq_one_letter_code
_entity_poly.pdbx_strand_id
1 'polypeptide(L)'
;MKKKKIGLLPKIVIAIALGIACGLFFPGWLVRIFLTINGLFSNFLGFIIPLLILGLVAPGIADLGKGAGRLLLITALLAYGFTLFSGFFTYFASDLSYPWLLKDAELQPLETAAVEPLAPYFTVMMPPLMDVMTSLVLAFTLGLGMSVINGATLK
;
A
#
# COMPACT_ATOMS: atom_id res chain seq x y z
N MET A 1 -16.90 33.05 -13.29
CA MET A 1 -15.53 32.71 -12.83
C MET A 1 -15.38 31.18 -12.86
N LYS A 2 -14.61 30.60 -13.84
CA LYS A 2 -14.35 29.16 -13.91
C LYS A 2 -13.41 28.77 -12.77
N LYS A 3 -13.90 28.07 -11.75
CA LYS A 3 -13.05 27.45 -10.73
C LYS A 3 -12.14 26.43 -11.42
N LYS A 4 -10.85 26.75 -11.59
CA LYS A 4 -9.84 25.80 -12.03
C LYS A 4 -9.87 24.62 -11.07
N LYS A 5 -10.32 23.45 -11.53
CA LYS A 5 -10.27 22.21 -10.74
C LYS A 5 -8.80 21.86 -10.55
N ILE A 6 -8.28 22.17 -9.38
CA ILE A 6 -6.92 21.78 -8.97
C ILE A 6 -6.86 20.26 -9.03
N GLY A 7 -5.94 19.71 -9.82
CA GLY A 7 -5.74 18.27 -9.94
C GLY A 7 -5.47 17.62 -8.57
N LEU A 8 -5.52 16.29 -8.52
CA LEU A 8 -5.29 15.53 -7.28
C LEU A 8 -3.87 15.74 -6.75
N LEU A 9 -2.89 15.76 -7.65
CA LEU A 9 -1.46 15.86 -7.34
C LEU A 9 -1.08 17.12 -6.55
N PRO A 10 -1.44 18.37 -6.96
CA PRO A 10 -1.12 19.54 -6.18
C PRO A 10 -1.85 19.59 -4.82
N LYS A 11 -3.03 18.97 -4.69
CA LYS A 11 -3.71 18.85 -3.39
C LYS A 11 -2.92 18.00 -2.41
N ILE A 12 -2.33 16.89 -2.88
CA ILE A 12 -1.48 16.02 -2.07
C ILE A 12 -0.22 16.75 -1.62
N VAL A 13 0.45 17.49 -2.53
CA VAL A 13 1.64 18.26 -2.19
C VAL A 13 1.34 19.33 -1.14
N ILE A 14 0.25 20.06 -1.30
CA ILE A 14 -0.19 21.06 -0.32
C ILE A 14 -0.53 20.40 1.03
N ALA A 15 -1.19 19.25 1.03
CA ALA A 15 -1.52 18.52 2.25
C ALA A 15 -0.26 18.05 2.99
N ILE A 16 0.76 17.58 2.27
CA ILE A 16 2.05 17.20 2.86
C ILE A 16 2.75 18.41 3.47
N ALA A 17 2.83 19.52 2.74
CA ALA A 17 3.45 20.76 3.23
C ALA A 17 2.74 21.30 4.50
N LEU A 18 1.39 21.29 4.49
CA LEU A 18 0.59 21.67 5.66
C LEU A 18 0.80 20.68 6.81
N GLY A 19 0.89 19.39 6.55
CA GLY A 19 1.15 18.36 7.56
C GLY A 19 2.48 18.59 8.27
N ILE A 20 3.54 18.89 7.52
CA ILE A 20 4.87 19.21 8.07
C ILE A 20 4.79 20.49 8.91
N ALA A 21 4.19 21.56 8.38
CA ALA A 21 4.04 22.82 9.11
C ALA A 21 3.24 22.63 10.41
N CYS A 22 2.12 21.93 10.36
CA CYS A 22 1.32 21.62 11.55
C CYS A 22 2.10 20.76 12.55
N GLY A 23 2.88 19.79 12.09
CA GLY A 23 3.69 18.92 12.96
C GLY A 23 4.76 19.69 13.75
N LEU A 24 5.27 20.81 13.22
CA LEU A 24 6.23 21.67 13.90
C LEU A 24 5.59 22.60 14.95
N PHE A 25 4.34 23.01 14.74
CA PHE A 25 3.67 23.99 15.61
C PHE A 25 2.71 23.38 16.63
N PHE A 26 2.30 22.13 16.44
CA PHE A 26 1.28 21.53 17.31
C PHE A 26 1.86 21.09 18.65
N PRO A 27 1.16 21.39 19.76
CA PRO A 27 1.52 20.88 21.07
C PRO A 27 1.33 19.36 21.13
N GLY A 28 2.14 18.67 21.92
CA GLY A 28 2.19 17.20 21.97
C GLY A 28 0.85 16.51 22.26
N TRP A 29 -0.06 17.15 23.04
CA TRP A 29 -1.38 16.59 23.31
C TRP A 29 -2.26 16.52 22.03
N LEU A 30 -2.16 17.52 21.15
CA LEU A 30 -2.90 17.57 19.90
C LEU A 30 -2.37 16.51 18.92
N VAL A 31 -1.04 16.37 18.85
CA VAL A 31 -0.40 15.31 18.04
C VAL A 31 -0.87 13.93 18.49
N ARG A 32 -0.99 13.65 19.79
CA ARG A 32 -1.51 12.38 20.32
C ARG A 32 -2.95 12.11 19.90
N ILE A 33 -3.81 13.13 19.81
CA ILE A 33 -5.18 12.97 19.30
C ILE A 33 -5.15 12.51 17.84
N PHE A 34 -4.34 13.17 16.99
CA PHE A 34 -4.22 12.77 15.59
C PHE A 34 -3.61 11.37 15.44
N LEU A 35 -2.62 11.01 16.24
CA LEU A 35 -2.04 9.67 16.26
C LEU A 35 -3.08 8.61 16.65
N THR A 36 -3.94 8.92 17.63
CA THR A 36 -5.01 8.01 18.06
C THR A 36 -6.05 7.80 16.95
N ILE A 37 -6.52 8.87 16.31
CA ILE A 37 -7.47 8.80 15.21
C ILE A 37 -6.85 8.05 14.02
N ASN A 38 -5.61 8.37 13.67
CA ASN A 38 -4.90 7.70 12.57
C ASN A 38 -4.67 6.22 12.86
N GLY A 39 -4.30 5.87 14.09
CA GLY A 39 -4.14 4.47 14.53
C GLY A 39 -5.45 3.69 14.46
N LEU A 40 -6.57 4.29 14.91
CA LEU A 40 -7.89 3.68 14.82
C LEU A 40 -8.29 3.43 13.35
N PHE A 41 -8.09 4.42 12.50
CA PHE A 41 -8.39 4.32 11.08
C PHE A 41 -7.49 3.30 10.38
N SER A 42 -6.20 3.26 10.71
CA SER A 42 -5.25 2.28 10.18
C SER A 42 -5.64 0.84 10.54
N ASN A 43 -6.02 0.60 11.80
CA ASN A 43 -6.47 -0.72 12.25
C ASN A 43 -7.79 -1.13 11.57
N PHE A 44 -8.72 -0.18 11.39
CA PHE A 44 -9.95 -0.40 10.64
C PHE A 44 -9.67 -0.75 9.18
N LEU A 45 -8.76 -0.02 8.51
CA LEU A 45 -8.35 -0.35 7.15
C LEU A 45 -7.68 -1.72 7.07
N GLY A 46 -6.81 -2.04 8.02
CA GLY A 46 -6.16 -3.35 8.11
C GLY A 46 -7.17 -4.50 8.20
N PHE A 47 -8.28 -4.29 8.91
CA PHE A 47 -9.37 -5.26 9.02
C PHE A 47 -10.20 -5.37 7.73
N ILE A 48 -10.55 -4.24 7.10
CA ILE A 48 -11.49 -4.23 5.99
C ILE A 48 -10.85 -4.52 4.63
N ILE A 49 -9.56 -4.19 4.44
CA ILE A 49 -8.87 -4.37 3.16
C ILE A 49 -8.89 -5.83 2.69
N PRO A 50 -8.57 -6.85 3.50
CA PRO A 50 -8.64 -8.25 3.07
C PRO A 50 -10.03 -8.68 2.62
N LEU A 51 -11.08 -8.17 3.28
CA LEU A 51 -12.48 -8.44 2.91
C LEU A 51 -12.85 -7.79 1.58
N LEU A 52 -12.39 -6.54 1.36
CA LEU A 52 -12.60 -5.85 0.09
C LEU A 52 -11.88 -6.56 -1.06
N ILE A 53 -10.66 -7.02 -0.83
CA ILE A 53 -9.90 -7.81 -1.82
C ILE A 53 -10.71 -9.06 -2.21
N LEU A 54 -11.17 -9.83 -1.23
CA LEU A 54 -11.96 -11.02 -1.49
C LEU A 54 -13.25 -10.69 -2.27
N GLY A 55 -13.99 -9.68 -1.80
CA GLY A 55 -15.30 -9.30 -2.38
C GLY A 55 -15.22 -8.68 -3.77
N LEU A 56 -14.12 -8.03 -4.13
CA LEU A 56 -13.97 -7.36 -5.43
C LEU A 56 -13.15 -8.17 -6.42
N VAL A 57 -12.06 -8.81 -5.96
CA VAL A 57 -11.15 -9.53 -6.85
C VAL A 57 -11.74 -10.88 -7.29
N ALA A 58 -12.40 -11.61 -6.40
CA ALA A 58 -12.98 -12.90 -6.76
C ALA A 58 -14.02 -12.80 -7.89
N PRO A 59 -15.06 -11.94 -7.81
CA PRO A 59 -15.98 -11.76 -8.93
C PRO A 59 -15.30 -11.16 -10.17
N GLY A 60 -14.34 -10.23 -10.00
CA GLY A 60 -13.59 -9.67 -11.13
C GLY A 60 -12.83 -10.75 -11.92
N ILE A 61 -12.28 -11.75 -11.25
CA ILE A 61 -11.64 -12.91 -11.91
C ILE A 61 -12.68 -13.82 -12.55
N ALA A 62 -13.81 -14.03 -11.89
CA ALA A 62 -14.91 -14.85 -12.43
C ALA A 62 -15.44 -14.28 -13.75
N ASP A 63 -15.55 -12.97 -13.86
CA ASP A 63 -16.03 -12.26 -15.06
C ASP A 63 -15.09 -12.36 -16.26
N LEU A 64 -13.79 -12.68 -16.06
CA LEU A 64 -12.83 -12.92 -17.15
C LEU A 64 -13.13 -14.21 -17.93
N GLY A 65 -13.94 -15.13 -17.39
CA GLY A 65 -14.38 -16.36 -18.04
C GLY A 65 -13.24 -17.32 -18.35
N LYS A 66 -13.40 -18.11 -19.44
CA LYS A 66 -12.47 -19.21 -19.81
C LYS A 66 -11.03 -18.77 -20.10
N GLY A 67 -10.78 -17.47 -20.33
CA GLY A 67 -9.46 -16.90 -20.56
C GLY A 67 -8.72 -16.48 -19.30
N ALA A 68 -9.39 -16.49 -18.15
CA ALA A 68 -8.88 -15.95 -16.89
C ALA A 68 -7.51 -16.53 -16.50
N GLY A 69 -7.37 -17.86 -16.52
CA GLY A 69 -6.13 -18.52 -16.12
C GLY A 69 -4.93 -18.14 -17.01
N ARG A 70 -5.12 -18.06 -18.33
CA ARG A 70 -4.05 -17.66 -19.26
C ARG A 70 -3.67 -16.18 -19.06
N LEU A 71 -4.66 -15.31 -18.90
CA LEU A 71 -4.41 -13.88 -18.68
C LEU A 71 -3.66 -13.66 -17.37
N LEU A 72 -4.08 -14.33 -16.30
CA LEU A 72 -3.42 -14.28 -14.98
C LEU A 72 -1.98 -14.79 -15.05
N LEU A 73 -1.71 -15.89 -15.77
CA LEU A 73 -0.36 -16.42 -15.94
C LEU A 73 0.53 -15.39 -16.66
N ILE A 74 0.06 -14.81 -17.76
CA ILE A 74 0.82 -13.81 -18.53
C ILE A 74 1.09 -12.58 -17.70
N THR A 75 0.08 -12.05 -16.98
CA THR A 75 0.26 -10.86 -16.14
C THR A 75 1.19 -11.12 -14.96
N ALA A 76 1.12 -12.32 -14.34
CA ALA A 76 2.02 -12.71 -13.27
C ALA A 76 3.48 -12.81 -13.75
N LEU A 77 3.72 -13.45 -14.89
CA LEU A 77 5.06 -13.54 -15.50
C LEU A 77 5.61 -12.16 -15.86
N LEU A 78 4.75 -11.31 -16.42
CA LEU A 78 5.12 -9.93 -16.77
C LEU A 78 5.47 -9.11 -15.52
N ALA A 79 4.64 -9.18 -14.48
CA ALA A 79 4.87 -8.52 -13.21
C ALA A 79 6.17 -8.99 -12.55
N TYR A 80 6.42 -10.29 -12.53
CA TYR A 80 7.67 -10.86 -12.00
C TYR A 80 8.88 -10.39 -12.82
N GLY A 81 8.78 -10.39 -14.15
CA GLY A 81 9.83 -9.88 -15.03
C GLY A 81 10.14 -8.41 -14.77
N PHE A 82 9.13 -7.57 -14.62
CA PHE A 82 9.34 -6.17 -14.27
C PHE A 82 9.90 -5.96 -12.87
N THR A 83 9.52 -6.80 -11.91
CA THR A 83 10.08 -6.73 -10.55
C THR A 83 11.58 -7.06 -10.57
N LEU A 84 11.98 -8.10 -11.27
CA LEU A 84 13.40 -8.44 -11.46
C LEU A 84 14.15 -7.32 -12.16
N PHE A 85 13.61 -6.81 -13.26
CA PHE A 85 14.20 -5.70 -14.00
C PHE A 85 14.37 -4.47 -13.12
N SER A 86 13.34 -4.07 -12.37
CA SER A 86 13.40 -2.94 -11.44
C SER A 86 14.43 -3.17 -10.33
N GLY A 87 14.52 -4.38 -9.78
CA GLY A 87 15.50 -4.75 -8.76
C GLY A 87 16.93 -4.60 -9.27
N PHE A 88 17.23 -5.15 -10.46
CA PHE A 88 18.54 -5.02 -11.09
C PHE A 88 18.87 -3.57 -11.43
N PHE A 89 17.90 -2.83 -11.97
CA PHE A 89 18.08 -1.43 -12.30
C PHE A 89 18.37 -0.59 -11.05
N THR A 90 17.62 -0.80 -9.98
CA THR A 90 17.83 -0.10 -8.70
C THR A 90 19.20 -0.46 -8.09
N TYR A 91 19.59 -1.74 -8.13
CA TYR A 91 20.90 -2.18 -7.67
C TYR A 91 22.01 -1.46 -8.43
N PHE A 92 21.95 -1.45 -9.76
CA PHE A 92 22.98 -0.80 -10.59
C PHE A 92 23.01 0.72 -10.39
N ALA A 93 21.85 1.35 -10.28
CA ALA A 93 21.74 2.78 -10.01
C ALA A 93 22.29 3.14 -8.62
N SER A 94 22.07 2.29 -7.62
CA SER A 94 22.60 2.46 -6.27
C SER A 94 24.13 2.30 -6.25
N ASP A 95 24.64 1.24 -6.87
CA ASP A 95 26.07 0.96 -6.94
C ASP A 95 26.86 2.12 -7.59
N LEU A 96 26.25 2.73 -8.63
CA LEU A 96 26.83 3.89 -9.28
C LEU A 96 26.72 5.18 -8.46
N SER A 97 25.63 5.34 -7.71
CA SER A 97 25.31 6.58 -6.99
C SER A 97 25.95 6.63 -5.59
N TYR A 98 26.07 5.51 -4.89
CA TYR A 98 26.58 5.44 -3.52
C TYR A 98 28.00 5.98 -3.36
N PRO A 99 28.98 5.65 -4.22
CA PRO A 99 30.34 6.16 -4.08
C PRO A 99 30.42 7.68 -4.18
N TRP A 100 29.49 8.28 -4.92
CA TRP A 100 29.45 9.73 -5.12
C TRP A 100 28.69 10.44 -3.99
N LEU A 101 27.58 9.83 -3.51
CA LEU A 101 26.78 10.40 -2.43
C LEU A 101 27.45 10.29 -1.05
N LEU A 102 28.24 9.22 -0.83
CA LEU A 102 28.82 8.91 0.48
C LEU A 102 30.28 9.38 0.64
N LYS A 103 30.85 10.02 -0.38
CA LYS A 103 32.23 10.51 -0.31
C LYS A 103 32.50 11.48 0.83
N ASP A 104 31.48 12.25 1.25
CA ASP A 104 31.56 13.24 2.33
C ASP A 104 30.63 12.92 3.51
N ALA A 105 29.92 11.81 3.45
CA ALA A 105 29.11 11.36 4.56
C ALA A 105 30.00 10.59 5.54
N GLU A 106 30.60 11.28 6.51
CA GLU A 106 30.93 10.63 7.76
C GLU A 106 29.63 9.96 8.26
N LEU A 107 29.64 8.62 8.22
CA LEU A 107 28.61 7.84 8.87
C LEU A 107 28.71 8.10 10.37
N GLN A 108 28.27 9.29 10.79
CA GLN A 108 27.95 9.46 12.19
C GLN A 108 26.85 8.43 12.47
N PRO A 109 27.08 7.51 13.43
CA PRO A 109 25.96 6.70 13.89
C PRO A 109 24.85 7.73 14.16
N LEU A 110 23.71 7.57 13.49
CA LEU A 110 22.52 8.26 13.91
C LEU A 110 22.33 7.81 15.37
N GLU A 111 22.98 8.53 16.31
CA GLU A 111 22.45 8.60 17.65
C GLU A 111 21.04 9.12 17.40
N THR A 112 20.16 8.15 17.24
CA THR A 112 18.72 8.40 17.31
C THR A 112 18.62 9.06 18.66
N ALA A 113 18.64 10.41 18.67
CA ALA A 113 18.22 11.14 19.84
C ALA A 113 16.91 10.45 20.16
N ALA A 114 16.88 9.72 21.26
CA ALA A 114 15.74 8.95 21.69
C ALA A 114 14.65 9.95 22.10
N VAL A 115 14.12 10.61 21.07
CA VAL A 115 12.82 11.28 21.17
C VAL A 115 11.87 10.12 21.24
N GLU A 116 11.46 9.75 22.45
CA GLU A 116 10.43 8.75 22.66
C GLU A 116 9.27 9.10 21.71
N PRO A 117 8.94 8.23 20.74
CA PRO A 117 7.87 8.53 19.80
C PRO A 117 6.59 8.75 20.60
N LEU A 118 5.94 9.88 20.39
CA LEU A 118 4.68 10.20 21.06
C LEU A 118 3.70 9.05 20.81
N ALA A 119 3.30 8.37 21.89
CA ALA A 119 2.33 7.28 21.79
C ALA A 119 0.90 7.82 21.71
N PRO A 120 0.00 7.15 20.98
CA PRO A 120 -1.42 7.47 20.99
C PRO A 120 -2.01 7.32 22.40
N TYR A 121 -3.14 7.96 22.68
CA TYR A 121 -3.81 7.84 23.99
C TYR A 121 -4.35 6.44 24.26
N PHE A 122 -4.85 5.78 23.23
CA PHE A 122 -5.29 4.38 23.27
C PHE A 122 -5.18 3.76 21.89
N THR A 123 -5.07 2.45 21.86
CA THR A 123 -5.07 1.66 20.63
C THR A 123 -6.22 0.67 20.67
N VAL A 124 -7.02 0.61 19.61
CA VAL A 124 -8.03 -0.43 19.45
C VAL A 124 -7.47 -1.48 18.49
N MET A 125 -7.16 -2.65 19.00
CA MET A 125 -6.72 -3.77 18.19
C MET A 125 -7.91 -4.33 17.41
N MET A 126 -7.86 -4.26 16.09
CA MET A 126 -8.79 -4.92 15.18
C MET A 126 -7.98 -5.92 14.35
N PRO A 127 -7.75 -7.14 14.86
CA PRO A 127 -7.01 -8.13 14.08
C PRO A 127 -7.78 -8.44 12.80
N PRO A 128 -7.10 -8.45 11.63
CA PRO A 128 -7.74 -8.83 10.38
C PRO A 128 -8.17 -10.29 10.43
N LEU A 129 -9.30 -10.62 9.79
CA LEU A 129 -9.79 -12.00 9.67
C LEU A 129 -8.80 -12.89 8.92
N MET A 130 -8.06 -12.32 7.99
CA MET A 130 -7.02 -12.99 7.22
C MET A 130 -5.98 -11.97 6.74
N ASP A 131 -4.78 -12.43 6.46
CA ASP A 131 -3.74 -11.58 5.86
C ASP A 131 -4.06 -11.25 4.41
N VAL A 132 -3.49 -10.15 3.90
CA VAL A 132 -3.70 -9.67 2.52
C VAL A 132 -3.31 -10.74 1.50
N MET A 133 -2.19 -11.44 1.71
CA MET A 133 -1.76 -12.51 0.81
C MET A 133 -2.73 -13.69 0.81
N THR A 134 -3.22 -14.08 1.99
CA THR A 134 -4.23 -15.13 2.12
C THR A 134 -5.52 -14.76 1.43
N SER A 135 -6.00 -13.51 1.57
CA SER A 135 -7.20 -13.04 0.90
C SER A 135 -7.04 -12.97 -0.62
N LEU A 136 -5.85 -12.61 -1.12
CA LEU A 136 -5.54 -12.66 -2.55
C LEU A 136 -5.59 -14.10 -3.09
N VAL A 137 -4.88 -15.04 -2.46
CA VAL A 137 -4.88 -16.45 -2.88
C VAL A 137 -6.29 -17.03 -2.85
N LEU A 138 -7.07 -16.71 -1.80
CA LEU A 138 -8.45 -17.16 -1.68
C LEU A 138 -9.34 -16.52 -2.76
N ALA A 139 -9.16 -15.22 -3.05
CA ALA A 139 -9.89 -14.55 -4.12
C ALA A 139 -9.58 -15.14 -5.50
N PHE A 140 -8.32 -15.50 -5.76
CA PHE A 140 -7.93 -16.19 -7.01
C PHE A 140 -8.56 -17.56 -7.12
N THR A 141 -8.48 -18.38 -6.08
CA THR A 141 -9.02 -19.74 -6.11
C THR A 141 -10.54 -19.75 -6.27
N LEU A 142 -11.24 -18.89 -5.51
CA LEU A 142 -12.69 -18.73 -5.64
C LEU A 142 -13.10 -18.14 -6.99
N GLY A 143 -12.40 -17.11 -7.46
CA GLY A 143 -12.67 -16.47 -8.74
C GLY A 143 -12.50 -17.43 -9.92
N LEU A 144 -11.43 -18.23 -9.93
CA LEU A 144 -11.22 -19.28 -10.93
C LEU A 144 -12.28 -20.36 -10.83
N GLY A 145 -12.64 -20.81 -9.62
CA GLY A 145 -13.72 -21.78 -9.42
C GLY A 145 -15.06 -21.30 -9.97
N MET A 146 -15.44 -20.05 -9.65
CA MET A 146 -16.66 -19.42 -10.19
C MET A 146 -16.62 -19.27 -11.72
N SER A 147 -15.46 -18.93 -12.29
CA SER A 147 -15.29 -18.84 -13.75
C SER A 147 -15.55 -20.16 -14.47
N VAL A 148 -15.13 -21.29 -13.87
CA VAL A 148 -15.38 -22.63 -14.43
C VAL A 148 -16.85 -23.00 -14.36
N ILE A 149 -17.52 -22.73 -13.24
CA ILE A 149 -18.93 -23.03 -13.03
C ILE A 149 -19.81 -22.21 -14.00
N ASN A 150 -19.59 -20.90 -14.10
CA ASN A 150 -20.32 -20.04 -15.04
C ASN A 150 -20.11 -20.47 -16.50
N GLY A 151 -18.93 -20.97 -16.86
CA GLY A 151 -18.66 -21.53 -18.19
C GLY A 151 -19.34 -22.87 -18.45
N ALA A 152 -19.77 -23.58 -17.43
CA ALA A 152 -20.49 -24.86 -17.55
C ALA A 152 -22.00 -24.68 -17.64
N THR A 153 -22.57 -23.63 -17.04
CA THR A 153 -24.01 -23.36 -17.02
C THR A 153 -24.53 -22.67 -18.28
N LEU A 154 -23.64 -22.15 -19.13
CA LEU A 154 -23.97 -21.53 -20.42
C LEU A 154 -23.87 -22.48 -21.63
N LYS A 155 -23.76 -23.78 -21.40
CA LYS A 155 -23.89 -24.86 -22.42
C LYS A 155 -25.18 -25.63 -22.17
#